data_ea300ce2862d3131d9750a7b1485a521
#
_entry.id   ea300ce2862d3131d9750a7b1485a521
#
_cell.length_a   1.000
_cell.length_b   1.000
_cell.length_c   1.000
_cell.angle_alpha   90.00
_cell.angle_beta   90.00
_cell.angle_gamma   90.00
#
_symmetry.space_group_name_H-M   'P 1'
#
loop_
_entity.id
_entity.type
_entity.pdbx_description
1 polymer ?
#
loop_
_entity_poly.entity_id
_entity_poly.type
_entity_poly.pdbx_seq_one_letter_code
_entity_poly.pdbx_strand_id
1 'polypeptide(L)'
;MKLLTILKSKIHHARVTYANADYVGSVEMDKDIMAEVGLLDGEFIYVWNVENGERFTTYAFSGDKGVFGVNGAAAHRVKVGDRLIIAAFAFTDETIVPKIVLLTEKNEIDHALKPFSRTGE
;
A
#
# COMPACT_ATOMS: atom_id res chain seq x y z
N MET A 1 -26.13 3.54 15.07
CA MET A 1 -24.70 3.46 14.63
C MET A 1 -24.64 3.48 13.13
N LYS A 2 -23.75 4.26 12.57
CA LYS A 2 -23.56 4.36 11.13
C LYS A 2 -22.10 4.06 10.82
N LEU A 3 -21.84 2.90 10.22
CA LEU A 3 -20.49 2.48 9.87
C LEU A 3 -20.16 2.92 8.45
N LEU A 4 -19.05 3.61 8.29
CA LEU A 4 -18.54 4.07 7.02
C LEU A 4 -17.17 3.46 6.75
N THR A 5 -16.86 3.28 5.48
CA THR A 5 -15.53 2.84 5.06
C THR A 5 -14.68 4.10 4.86
N ILE A 6 -13.77 4.35 5.80
CA ILE A 6 -12.97 5.58 5.87
C ILE A 6 -11.51 5.26 5.60
N LEU A 7 -10.85 6.07 4.79
CA LEU A 7 -9.42 5.92 4.51
C LEU A 7 -8.62 5.97 5.80
N LYS A 8 -7.82 4.95 6.04
CA LYS A 8 -7.02 4.78 7.25
C LYS A 8 -5.52 4.90 6.99
N SER A 9 -5.06 4.26 5.91
CA SER A 9 -3.63 4.14 5.60
C SER A 9 -3.44 4.26 4.09
N LYS A 10 -2.36 4.95 3.69
CA LYS A 10 -2.01 5.02 2.27
C LYS A 10 -0.50 5.14 2.10
N ILE A 11 0.03 4.30 1.23
CA ILE A 11 1.43 4.35 0.81
C ILE A 11 1.43 4.82 -0.64
N HIS A 12 2.03 5.98 -0.89
CA HIS A 12 2.05 6.59 -2.22
C HIS A 12 3.39 6.34 -2.89
N HIS A 13 3.36 5.73 -4.07
CA HIS A 13 4.52 5.45 -4.92
C HIS A 13 5.48 4.39 -4.34
N ALA A 14 4.94 3.30 -3.82
CA ALA A 14 5.77 2.11 -3.53
C ALA A 14 6.25 1.51 -4.85
N ARG A 15 7.55 1.22 -4.96
CA ARG A 15 8.14 0.63 -6.17
C ARG A 15 8.18 -0.89 -6.02
N VAL A 16 7.62 -1.59 -7.01
CA VAL A 16 7.65 -3.05 -7.03
C VAL A 16 9.09 -3.53 -7.13
N THR A 17 9.52 -4.35 -6.17
CA THR A 17 10.87 -4.91 -6.14
C THR A 17 10.94 -6.31 -6.73
N TYR A 18 9.84 -7.07 -6.67
CA TYR A 18 9.73 -8.36 -7.35
C TYR A 18 8.26 -8.68 -7.61
N ALA A 19 8.02 -9.55 -8.59
CA ALA A 19 6.70 -10.07 -8.89
C ALA A 19 6.85 -11.55 -9.21
N ASN A 20 6.15 -12.42 -8.48
CA ASN A 20 6.27 -13.87 -8.66
C ASN A 20 4.91 -14.55 -8.51
N ALA A 21 4.36 -15.00 -9.64
CA ALA A 21 3.05 -15.64 -9.68
C ALA A 21 3.00 -16.99 -8.96
N ASP A 22 4.14 -17.61 -8.72
CA ASP A 22 4.21 -18.93 -8.09
C ASP A 22 4.39 -18.88 -6.58
N TYR A 23 4.68 -17.72 -6.00
CA TYR A 23 4.85 -17.57 -4.56
C TYR A 23 3.50 -17.46 -3.86
N VAL A 24 3.49 -17.94 -2.61
CA VAL A 24 2.34 -17.81 -1.72
C VAL A 24 2.40 -16.46 -1.03
N GLY A 25 1.24 -15.88 -0.79
CA GLY A 25 1.13 -14.58 -0.14
C GLY A 25 1.09 -13.44 -1.16
N SER A 26 0.39 -12.38 -0.84
CA SER A 26 0.00 -11.44 -1.86
C SER A 26 0.94 -10.25 -1.99
N VAL A 27 0.95 -9.30 -1.06
CA VAL A 27 1.89 -8.18 -1.14
C VAL A 27 2.77 -8.19 0.10
N GLU A 28 4.03 -8.54 -0.12
CA GLU A 28 5.06 -8.44 0.90
C GLU A 28 5.59 -7.02 0.88
N MET A 29 5.63 -6.35 2.03
CA MET A 29 6.10 -4.98 2.07
C MET A 29 6.94 -4.68 3.29
N ASP A 30 7.75 -3.65 3.18
CA ASP A 30 8.62 -3.15 4.23
C ASP A 30 7.87 -3.02 5.56
N LYS A 31 8.30 -3.78 6.58
CA LYS A 31 7.62 -3.84 7.87
C LYS A 31 7.57 -2.50 8.60
N ASP A 32 8.60 -1.67 8.42
CA ASP A 32 8.66 -0.37 9.11
C ASP A 32 7.69 0.62 8.46
N ILE A 33 7.54 0.54 7.15
CA ILE A 33 6.56 1.37 6.43
C ILE A 33 5.14 0.92 6.80
N MET A 34 4.90 -0.39 6.90
CA MET A 34 3.60 -0.90 7.37
C MET A 34 3.27 -0.34 8.76
N ALA A 35 4.23 -0.38 9.68
CA ALA A 35 4.04 0.13 11.03
C ALA A 35 3.74 1.63 11.02
N GLU A 36 4.45 2.38 10.19
CA GLU A 36 4.28 3.84 10.11
C GLU A 36 2.87 4.24 9.67
N VAL A 37 2.28 3.50 8.74
CA VAL A 37 0.92 3.81 8.26
C VAL A 37 -0.16 2.99 8.97
N GLY A 38 0.22 2.10 9.89
CA GLY A 38 -0.74 1.34 10.68
C GLY A 38 -1.34 0.13 9.98
N LEU A 39 -0.59 -0.50 9.08
CA LEU A 39 -1.02 -1.74 8.42
C LEU A 39 -0.55 -2.97 9.23
N LEU A 40 -1.40 -3.96 9.31
CA LEU A 40 -1.13 -5.21 9.99
C LEU A 40 -1.00 -6.37 8.99
N ASP A 41 -0.28 -7.41 9.40
CA ASP A 41 -0.22 -8.66 8.62
C ASP A 41 -1.62 -9.22 8.41
N GLY A 42 -1.93 -9.55 7.17
CA GLY A 42 -3.24 -10.08 6.79
C GLY A 42 -4.30 -9.03 6.52
N GLU A 43 -3.96 -7.76 6.66
CA GLU A 43 -4.94 -6.70 6.44
C GLU A 43 -5.31 -6.58 4.96
N PHE A 44 -6.61 -6.40 4.69
CA PHE A 44 -7.15 -6.19 3.35
C PHE A 44 -6.65 -4.85 2.80
N ILE A 45 -6.10 -4.86 1.59
CA ILE A 45 -5.61 -3.66 0.94
C ILE A 45 -6.12 -3.53 -0.48
N TYR A 46 -6.22 -2.27 -0.92
CA TYR A 46 -6.41 -1.91 -2.31
C TYR A 46 -5.06 -1.53 -2.89
N VAL A 47 -4.77 -2.00 -4.10
CA VAL A 47 -3.52 -1.69 -4.80
C VAL A 47 -3.86 -1.10 -6.15
N TRP A 48 -3.30 0.08 -6.42
CA TRP A 48 -3.53 0.81 -7.67
C TRP A 48 -2.19 1.05 -8.35
N ASN A 49 -2.03 0.52 -9.56
CA ASN A 49 -0.80 0.64 -10.31
C ASN A 49 -0.82 1.93 -11.13
N VAL A 50 0.07 2.86 -10.81
CA VAL A 50 0.13 4.17 -11.46
C VAL A 50 0.53 4.06 -12.93
N GLU A 51 1.33 3.07 -13.29
CA GLU A 51 1.90 2.95 -14.63
C GLU A 51 0.89 2.42 -15.66
N ASN A 52 -0.01 1.53 -15.25
CA ASN A 52 -0.95 0.90 -16.19
C ASN A 52 -2.42 1.04 -15.82
N GLY A 53 -2.72 1.66 -14.67
CA GLY A 53 -4.08 1.84 -14.21
C GLY A 53 -4.75 0.59 -13.66
N GLU A 54 -4.05 -0.54 -13.57
CA GLU A 54 -4.60 -1.76 -13.01
C GLU A 54 -4.92 -1.58 -11.53
N ARG A 55 -6.03 -2.14 -11.11
CA ARG A 55 -6.53 -2.04 -9.75
C ARG A 55 -6.88 -3.43 -9.26
N PHE A 56 -6.44 -3.76 -8.06
CA PHE A 56 -6.78 -5.07 -7.47
C PHE A 56 -6.82 -4.96 -5.95
N THR A 57 -7.41 -5.97 -5.33
CA THR A 57 -7.48 -6.10 -3.88
C THR A 57 -6.79 -7.38 -3.46
N THR A 58 -6.18 -7.33 -2.29
CA THR A 58 -5.43 -8.44 -1.75
C THR A 58 -5.18 -8.23 -0.27
N TYR A 59 -4.16 -8.85 0.30
CA TYR A 59 -3.76 -8.61 1.68
C TYR A 59 -2.26 -8.35 1.76
N ALA A 60 -1.86 -7.69 2.84
CA ALA A 60 -0.48 -7.31 3.10
C ALA A 60 0.17 -8.26 4.10
N PHE A 61 1.48 -8.43 4.00
CA PHE A 61 2.26 -9.03 5.07
C PHE A 61 3.66 -8.41 5.11
N SER A 62 4.27 -8.47 6.29
CA SER A 62 5.54 -7.77 6.53
C SER A 62 6.73 -8.53 5.96
N GLY A 63 7.64 -7.78 5.37
CA GLY A 63 8.89 -8.26 4.83
C GLY A 63 10.05 -7.37 5.22
N ASP A 64 11.17 -7.58 4.57
CA ASP A 64 12.40 -6.85 4.86
C ASP A 64 12.34 -5.41 4.38
N LYS A 65 13.29 -4.62 4.85
CA LYS A 65 13.42 -3.22 4.48
C LYS A 65 13.51 -3.04 2.97
N GLY A 66 12.70 -2.12 2.45
CA GLY A 66 12.69 -1.76 1.02
C GLY A 66 11.92 -2.70 0.12
N VAL A 67 11.40 -3.81 0.63
CA VAL A 67 10.71 -4.81 -0.18
C VAL A 67 9.26 -4.37 -0.44
N PHE A 68 8.84 -4.44 -1.71
CA PHE A 68 7.45 -4.40 -2.13
C PHE A 68 7.31 -5.45 -3.22
N GLY A 69 6.98 -6.67 -2.79
CA GLY A 69 6.86 -7.82 -3.67
C GLY A 69 5.40 -8.22 -3.88
N VAL A 70 5.06 -8.53 -5.11
CA VAL A 70 3.68 -8.93 -5.45
C VAL A 70 3.69 -10.39 -5.86
N ASN A 71 2.94 -11.20 -5.13
CA ASN A 71 2.92 -12.66 -5.26
C ASN A 71 1.59 -13.16 -5.79
N GLY A 72 1.61 -14.38 -6.33
CA GLY A 72 0.41 -15.05 -6.78
C GLY A 72 -0.22 -14.39 -8.00
N ALA A 73 -1.53 -14.49 -8.10
CA ALA A 73 -2.27 -13.99 -9.27
C ALA A 73 -2.07 -12.49 -9.49
N ALA A 74 -1.90 -11.72 -8.42
CA ALA A 74 -1.70 -10.27 -8.53
C ALA A 74 -0.39 -9.89 -9.24
N ALA A 75 0.60 -10.81 -9.27
CA ALA A 75 1.86 -10.56 -9.94
C ALA A 75 1.69 -10.27 -11.45
N HIS A 76 0.60 -10.74 -12.04
CA HIS A 76 0.31 -10.49 -13.46
C HIS A 76 -0.11 -9.03 -13.72
N ARG A 77 -0.43 -8.26 -12.69
CA ARG A 77 -0.89 -6.87 -12.80
C ARG A 77 0.22 -5.84 -12.65
N VAL A 78 1.44 -6.30 -12.38
CA VAL A 78 2.56 -5.40 -12.08
C VAL A 78 3.83 -5.86 -12.80
N LYS A 79 4.79 -4.94 -12.90
CA LYS A 79 6.16 -5.22 -13.33
C LYS A 79 7.10 -4.61 -12.30
N VAL A 80 8.28 -5.18 -12.15
CA VAL A 80 9.33 -4.62 -11.29
C VAL A 80 9.58 -3.16 -11.70
N GLY A 81 9.60 -2.27 -10.72
CA GLY A 81 9.79 -0.83 -10.94
C GLY A 81 8.49 -0.04 -11.03
N ASP A 82 7.34 -0.69 -11.19
CA ASP A 82 6.06 0.01 -11.23
C ASP A 82 5.80 0.72 -9.90
N ARG A 83 5.19 1.90 -9.98
CA ARG A 83 4.76 2.65 -8.80
C ARG A 83 3.36 2.22 -8.42
N LEU A 84 3.20 1.86 -7.17
CA LEU A 84 1.91 1.45 -6.63
C LEU A 84 1.42 2.46 -5.59
N ILE A 85 0.11 2.62 -5.55
CA ILE A 85 -0.57 3.26 -4.43
C ILE A 85 -1.27 2.15 -3.68
N ILE A 86 -0.98 2.02 -2.38
CA ILE A 86 -1.55 0.99 -1.52
C ILE A 86 -2.39 1.69 -0.47
N ALA A 87 -3.65 1.30 -0.34
CA ALA A 87 -4.58 1.94 0.59
C ALA A 87 -5.33 0.90 1.42
N ALA A 88 -5.64 1.28 2.65
CA ALA A 88 -6.50 0.50 3.53
C ALA A 88 -7.53 1.42 4.19
N PHE A 89 -8.67 0.85 4.52
CA PHE A 89 -9.81 1.58 5.04
C PHE A 89 -10.24 0.95 6.35
N ALA A 90 -10.77 1.77 7.25
CA ALA A 90 -11.38 1.31 8.48
C ALA A 90 -12.90 1.35 8.34
N PHE A 91 -13.55 0.37 8.89
CA PHE A 91 -15.01 0.31 8.94
C PHE A 91 -15.44 0.83 10.31
N THR A 92 -15.85 2.09 10.37
CA THR A 92 -15.98 2.81 11.64
C THR A 92 -17.08 3.87 11.60
N ASP A 93 -17.54 4.27 12.77
CA ASP A 93 -18.41 5.44 12.93
C ASP A 93 -17.64 6.66 13.46
N GLU A 94 -16.33 6.55 13.58
CA GLU A 94 -15.48 7.63 14.07
C GLU A 94 -14.82 8.38 12.92
N THR A 95 -14.53 9.66 13.16
CA THR A 95 -13.67 10.44 12.29
C THR A 95 -12.22 10.05 12.56
N ILE A 96 -11.51 9.62 11.53
CA ILE A 96 -10.10 9.27 11.65
C ILE A 96 -9.26 10.12 10.70
N VAL A 97 -8.02 10.37 11.10
CA VAL A 97 -7.05 11.04 10.24
C VAL A 97 -6.16 9.97 9.61
N PRO A 98 -6.21 9.79 8.30
CA PRO A 98 -5.41 8.75 7.66
C PRO A 98 -3.92 9.07 7.75
N LYS A 99 -3.11 8.01 7.86
CA LYS A 99 -1.66 8.11 7.78
C LYS A 99 -1.24 7.83 6.35
N ILE A 100 -0.59 8.81 5.72
CA ILE A 100 -0.20 8.74 4.32
C ILE A 100 1.27 9.10 4.21
N VAL A 101 2.05 8.27 3.53
CA VAL A 101 3.47 8.53 3.29
C VAL A 101 3.77 8.48 1.79
N LEU A 102 4.68 9.34 1.36
CA LEU A 102 5.28 9.29 0.02
C LEU A 102 6.62 8.58 0.12
N LEU A 103 6.86 7.61 -0.76
CA LEU A 103 8.14 6.91 -0.81
C LEU A 103 9.02 7.45 -1.92
N THR A 104 10.33 7.36 -1.69
CA THR A 104 11.35 7.61 -2.73
C THR A 104 11.42 6.43 -3.68
N GLU A 105 12.21 6.57 -4.75
CA GLU A 105 12.45 5.46 -5.69
C GLU A 105 13.14 4.25 -5.06
N LYS A 106 13.71 4.41 -3.86
CA LYS A 106 14.35 3.33 -3.09
C LYS A 106 13.44 2.77 -2.00
N ASN A 107 12.16 3.11 -2.05
CA ASN A 107 11.19 2.70 -1.03
C ASN A 107 11.55 3.15 0.38
N GLU A 108 12.12 4.33 0.48
CA GLU A 108 12.34 5.00 1.76
C GLU A 108 11.28 6.07 1.93
N ILE A 109 10.84 6.33 3.16
CA ILE A 109 9.86 7.38 3.42
C ILE A 109 10.52 8.73 3.14
N ASP A 110 9.94 9.48 2.19
CA ASP A 110 10.36 10.85 1.91
C ASP A 110 9.73 11.79 2.93
N HIS A 111 8.43 11.78 3.00
CA HIS A 111 7.70 12.56 4.01
C HIS A 111 6.24 12.09 4.09
N ALA A 112 5.57 12.51 5.17
CA ALA A 112 4.14 12.30 5.32
C ALA A 112 3.38 13.28 4.42
N LEU A 113 2.31 12.81 3.80
CA LEU A 113 1.47 13.65 2.95
C LEU A 113 0.26 14.15 3.74
N LYS A 114 -0.13 15.39 3.45
CA LYS A 114 -1.35 15.96 4.03
C LYS A 114 -2.56 15.27 3.38
N PRO A 115 -3.48 14.71 4.18
CA PRO A 115 -4.68 14.08 3.64
C PRO A 115 -5.57 15.06 2.90
N PHE A 116 -6.24 14.58 1.84
CA PHE A 116 -7.26 15.31 1.11
C PHE A 116 -6.78 16.60 0.48
N SER A 117 -5.52 16.60 0.04
CA SER A 117 -4.88 17.68 -0.70
C SER A 117 -4.41 17.15 -2.05
N ARG A 118 -4.53 17.94 -3.11
CA ARG A 118 -4.09 17.51 -4.45
C ARG A 118 -2.60 17.26 -4.53
N THR A 119 -1.82 18.01 -3.76
CA THR A 119 -0.36 17.96 -3.80
C THR A 119 0.24 17.23 -2.60
N GLY A 120 -0.57 16.94 -1.58
CA GLY A 120 -0.07 16.35 -0.33
C GLY A 120 0.58 17.39 0.59
N GLU A 121 0.46 18.65 0.26
CA GLU A 121 1.05 19.74 1.06
C GLU A 121 0.05 20.40 2.01
#